data_f53b0edb2189d0b5b8e7f64d8c5ebc41
#
_entry.id   f53b0edb2189d0b5b8e7f64d8c5ebc41
#
_cell.length_a   1.000
_cell.length_b   1.000
_cell.length_c   1.000
_cell.angle_alpha   90.00
_cell.angle_beta   90.00
_cell.angle_gamma   90.00
#
_symmetry.space_group_name_H-M   'P 1'
#
loop_
_entity.id
_entity.type
_entity.pdbx_description
1 polymer ?
#
loop_
_entity_poly.entity_id
_entity_poly.type
_entity_poly.pdbx_seq_one_letter_code
_entity_poly.pdbx_strand_id
1 'polypeptide(L)'
;MIRRHRKAIKSAWRLLNPGQQALLVLVHLRKGETFTELGAGFGVSTATAWRYVEETVMLLSARSPKLGQALREARRDGLHYLVLDGTLIRTDRIAADRPYFSGKHRVHGMNVQVIASPDGAILWTSGALPGRTHDLSAARIWGVLRELEPAGIIVLADKGYQGAGGPVITPYKGRDKPASQKQANRSHARLRRPGERANAQLKTWRILRKLRCCPRKTGHLCKAIALLQNYEVAQG
;
A
#
# COMPACT_ATOMS: atom_id res chain seq x y z
N MET A 1 -0.73 21.29 2.00
CA MET A 1 -1.81 20.41 2.49
C MET A 1 -2.24 20.77 3.89
N ILE A 2 -1.46 20.57 4.93
CA ILE A 2 -1.80 20.84 6.34
C ILE A 2 -2.27 22.29 6.54
N ARG A 3 -1.54 23.27 6.02
CA ARG A 3 -1.91 24.71 6.11
C ARG A 3 -3.32 24.98 5.56
N ARG A 4 -3.67 24.43 4.40
CA ARG A 4 -5.02 24.58 3.80
C ARG A 4 -6.10 23.93 4.66
N HIS A 5 -5.83 22.73 5.20
CA HIS A 5 -6.76 22.04 6.08
C HIS A 5 -7.03 22.83 7.35
N ARG A 6 -5.97 23.31 8.03
CA ARG A 6 -6.12 24.14 9.24
C ARG A 6 -6.96 25.40 8.98
N LYS A 7 -6.76 26.05 7.83
CA LYS A 7 -7.58 27.20 7.43
C LYS A 7 -9.04 26.80 7.23
N ALA A 8 -9.30 25.68 6.57
CA ALA A 8 -10.66 25.19 6.29
C ALA A 8 -11.44 24.87 7.58
N ILE A 9 -10.79 24.26 8.57
CA ILE A 9 -11.41 23.93 9.86
C ILE A 9 -11.32 25.08 10.89
N LYS A 10 -10.84 26.27 10.48
CA LYS A 10 -10.65 27.45 11.33
C LYS A 10 -9.84 27.16 12.60
N SER A 11 -8.85 26.26 12.51
CA SER A 11 -8.01 25.88 13.65
C SER A 11 -6.88 26.88 13.84
N ALA A 12 -7.05 27.82 14.77
CA ALA A 12 -6.07 28.86 15.09
C ALA A 12 -4.99 28.38 16.08
N TRP A 13 -5.37 27.57 17.05
CA TRP A 13 -4.52 27.17 18.17
C TRP A 13 -3.90 25.82 17.94
N ARG A 14 -2.67 25.81 17.48
CA ARG A 14 -1.86 24.60 17.29
C ARG A 14 -0.44 24.86 17.79
N LEU A 15 0.04 24.05 18.72
CA LEU A 15 1.36 24.21 19.29
C LEU A 15 2.47 24.08 18.23
N LEU A 16 2.35 23.10 17.31
CA LEU A 16 3.29 22.97 16.21
C LEU A 16 2.80 23.73 14.96
N ASN A 17 3.71 24.39 14.27
CA ASN A 17 3.41 24.95 12.95
C ASN A 17 3.23 23.82 11.90
N PRO A 18 2.71 24.10 10.69
CA PRO A 18 2.45 23.04 9.68
C PRO A 18 3.69 22.27 9.22
N GLY A 19 4.88 22.89 9.23
CA GLY A 19 6.14 22.23 8.89
C GLY A 19 6.58 21.27 9.99
N GLN A 20 6.52 21.70 11.24
CA GLN A 20 6.82 20.85 12.39
C GLN A 20 5.86 19.66 12.50
N GLN A 21 4.56 19.86 12.25
CA GLN A 21 3.60 18.76 12.19
C GLN A 21 3.96 17.79 11.08
N ALA A 22 4.33 18.26 9.88
CA ALA A 22 4.73 17.40 8.78
C ALA A 22 5.98 16.59 9.16
N LEU A 23 6.99 17.21 9.76
CA LEU A 23 8.21 16.54 10.21
C LEU A 23 7.90 15.46 11.26
N LEU A 24 7.10 15.76 12.28
CA LEU A 24 6.66 14.80 13.29
C LEU A 24 6.03 13.57 12.64
N VAL A 25 5.14 13.78 11.65
CA VAL A 25 4.47 12.68 10.95
C VAL A 25 5.46 11.87 10.11
N LEU A 26 6.37 12.51 9.40
CA LEU A 26 7.40 11.82 8.62
C LEU A 26 8.32 10.98 9.51
N VAL A 27 8.72 11.50 10.67
CA VAL A 27 9.50 10.74 11.67
C VAL A 27 8.72 9.50 12.12
N HIS A 28 7.44 9.64 12.47
CA HIS A 28 6.59 8.51 12.84
C HIS A 28 6.52 7.46 11.74
N LEU A 29 6.18 7.87 10.53
CA LEU A 29 5.98 6.94 9.40
C LEU A 29 7.31 6.27 9.00
N ARG A 30 8.40 7.04 8.91
CA ARG A 30 9.71 6.56 8.42
C ARG A 30 10.47 5.76 9.46
N LYS A 31 10.50 6.23 10.72
CA LYS A 31 11.27 5.62 11.81
C LYS A 31 10.46 4.67 12.68
N GLY A 32 9.13 4.85 12.74
CA GLY A 32 8.24 4.05 13.59
C GLY A 32 8.31 4.44 15.07
N GLU A 33 8.72 5.69 15.36
CA GLU A 33 8.76 6.21 16.72
C GLU A 33 7.40 6.19 17.38
N THR A 34 7.36 5.95 18.68
CA THR A 34 6.12 5.94 19.47
C THR A 34 5.58 7.36 19.65
N PHE A 35 4.30 7.50 19.96
CA PHE A 35 3.71 8.81 20.22
C PHE A 35 4.29 9.49 21.47
N THR A 36 4.80 8.72 22.43
CA THR A 36 5.49 9.25 23.62
C THR A 36 6.83 9.87 23.24
N GLU A 37 7.64 9.16 22.44
CA GLU A 37 8.93 9.67 21.93
C GLU A 37 8.73 10.91 21.06
N LEU A 38 7.73 10.88 20.16
CA LEU A 38 7.36 12.06 19.36
C LEU A 38 6.91 13.22 20.22
N GLY A 39 6.11 12.95 21.26
CA GLY A 39 5.68 13.96 22.20
C GLY A 39 6.85 14.66 22.88
N ALA A 40 7.79 13.88 23.40
CA ALA A 40 9.02 14.38 24.03
C ALA A 40 9.89 15.19 23.05
N GLY A 41 10.13 14.64 21.84
CA GLY A 41 10.99 15.27 20.84
C GLY A 41 10.44 16.55 20.22
N PHE A 42 9.13 16.73 20.19
CA PHE A 42 8.46 17.89 19.61
C PHE A 42 7.81 18.82 20.64
N GLY A 43 7.97 18.56 21.94
CA GLY A 43 7.42 19.39 23.02
C GLY A 43 5.87 19.38 23.05
N VAL A 44 5.23 18.26 22.71
CA VAL A 44 3.77 18.10 22.73
C VAL A 44 3.36 16.87 23.54
N SER A 45 2.12 16.84 24.02
CA SER A 45 1.61 15.64 24.68
C SER A 45 1.50 14.45 23.72
N THR A 46 1.59 13.23 24.25
CA THR A 46 1.37 11.97 23.50
C THR A 46 0.05 11.98 22.71
N ALA A 47 -1.03 12.50 23.32
CA ALA A 47 -2.33 12.64 22.68
C ALA A 47 -2.30 13.65 21.51
N THR A 48 -1.54 14.74 21.65
CA THR A 48 -1.38 15.75 20.60
C THR A 48 -0.55 15.18 19.44
N ALA A 49 0.55 14.47 19.72
CA ALA A 49 1.33 13.77 18.71
C ALA A 49 0.46 12.77 17.91
N TRP A 50 -0.35 11.99 18.61
CA TRP A 50 -1.30 11.07 17.97
C TRP A 50 -2.29 11.80 17.05
N ARG A 51 -2.91 12.89 17.50
CA ARG A 51 -3.86 13.68 16.69
C ARG A 51 -3.21 14.24 15.43
N TYR A 52 -1.98 14.75 15.53
CA TYR A 52 -1.24 15.26 14.37
C TYR A 52 -0.95 14.17 13.33
N VAL A 53 -0.59 12.98 13.79
CA VAL A 53 -0.36 11.84 12.90
C VAL A 53 -1.67 11.41 12.22
N GLU A 54 -2.73 11.20 13.00
CA GLU A 54 -4.04 10.80 12.47
C GLU A 54 -4.55 11.79 11.43
N GLU A 55 -4.59 13.07 11.76
CA GLU A 55 -5.03 14.12 10.84
C GLU A 55 -4.24 14.11 9.54
N THR A 56 -2.92 14.04 9.64
CA THR A 56 -2.07 14.11 8.44
C THR A 56 -2.14 12.84 7.59
N VAL A 57 -2.20 11.67 8.21
CA VAL A 57 -2.39 10.39 7.50
C VAL A 57 -3.73 10.37 6.77
N MET A 58 -4.80 10.84 7.39
CA MET A 58 -6.11 10.94 6.74
C MET A 58 -6.10 11.93 5.56
N LEU A 59 -5.44 13.08 5.71
CA LEU A 59 -5.29 14.06 4.62
C LEU A 59 -4.47 13.52 3.44
N LEU A 60 -3.42 12.75 3.70
CA LEU A 60 -2.63 12.09 2.65
C LEU A 60 -3.43 10.98 1.99
N SER A 61 -4.04 10.09 2.78
CA SER A 61 -4.85 8.99 2.29
C SER A 61 -6.02 9.44 1.40
N ALA A 62 -6.67 10.55 1.75
CA ALA A 62 -7.75 11.14 0.95
C ALA A 62 -7.30 11.65 -0.43
N ARG A 63 -6.00 11.82 -0.64
CA ARG A 63 -5.40 12.21 -1.93
C ARG A 63 -4.92 11.04 -2.78
N SER A 64 -4.93 9.85 -2.21
CA SER A 64 -4.62 8.64 -2.97
C SER A 64 -5.70 8.43 -4.04
N PRO A 65 -5.34 8.13 -5.29
CA PRO A 65 -6.29 7.95 -6.37
C PRO A 65 -7.24 6.79 -6.07
N LYS A 66 -8.49 6.91 -6.52
CA LYS A 66 -9.41 5.78 -6.58
C LYS A 66 -8.95 4.83 -7.69
N LEU A 67 -9.31 3.54 -7.59
CA LEU A 67 -8.86 2.52 -8.54
C LEU A 67 -9.19 2.91 -10.00
N GLY A 68 -10.43 3.21 -10.30
CA GLY A 68 -10.82 3.60 -11.66
C GLY A 68 -10.12 4.88 -12.16
N GLN A 69 -9.76 5.82 -11.27
CA GLN A 69 -8.94 6.98 -11.63
C GLN A 69 -7.52 6.55 -12.01
N ALA A 70 -6.87 5.75 -11.16
CA ALA A 70 -5.51 5.25 -11.41
C ALA A 70 -5.41 4.47 -12.73
N LEU A 71 -6.43 3.66 -13.05
CA LEU A 71 -6.47 2.90 -14.30
C LEU A 71 -6.66 3.81 -15.52
N ARG A 72 -7.52 4.82 -15.44
CA ARG A 72 -7.67 5.81 -16.53
C ARG A 72 -6.40 6.61 -16.76
N GLU A 73 -5.71 7.02 -15.69
CA GLU A 73 -4.43 7.70 -15.79
C GLU A 73 -3.37 6.79 -16.42
N ALA A 74 -3.25 5.54 -15.97
CA ALA A 74 -2.34 4.55 -16.55
C ALA A 74 -2.56 4.34 -18.07
N ARG A 75 -3.84 4.28 -18.50
CA ARG A 75 -4.19 4.18 -19.92
C ARG A 75 -3.81 5.43 -20.71
N ARG A 76 -4.11 6.61 -20.18
CA ARG A 76 -3.75 7.89 -20.80
C ARG A 76 -2.24 8.05 -20.96
N ASP A 77 -1.49 7.57 -19.96
CA ASP A 77 -0.02 7.64 -19.95
C ASP A 77 0.62 6.51 -20.80
N GLY A 78 -0.19 5.73 -21.52
CA GLY A 78 0.27 4.71 -22.47
C GLY A 78 0.91 3.48 -21.82
N LEU A 79 0.60 3.17 -20.57
CA LEU A 79 1.16 2.00 -19.91
C LEU A 79 0.65 0.71 -20.55
N HIS A 80 1.56 -0.11 -21.08
CA HIS A 80 1.23 -1.36 -21.78
C HIS A 80 0.78 -2.48 -20.83
N TYR A 81 1.29 -2.47 -19.59
CA TYR A 81 0.89 -3.42 -18.57
C TYR A 81 1.03 -2.83 -17.16
N LEU A 82 0.37 -3.47 -16.22
CA LEU A 82 0.47 -3.17 -14.79
C LEU A 82 0.89 -4.41 -14.02
N VAL A 83 1.35 -4.22 -12.80
CA VAL A 83 1.66 -5.32 -11.88
C VAL A 83 0.68 -5.27 -10.71
N LEU A 84 -0.07 -6.35 -10.50
CA LEU A 84 -0.93 -6.55 -9.33
C LEU A 84 -0.25 -7.52 -8.37
N ASP A 85 -0.11 -7.10 -7.11
CA ASP A 85 0.48 -7.93 -6.08
C ASP A 85 -0.20 -7.69 -4.72
N GLY A 86 -0.28 -8.75 -3.91
CA GLY A 86 -0.76 -8.68 -2.53
C GLY A 86 0.42 -8.55 -1.57
N THR A 87 0.38 -7.56 -0.71
CA THR A 87 1.39 -7.40 0.32
C THR A 87 0.82 -7.60 1.72
N LEU A 88 1.52 -8.37 2.56
CA LEU A 88 1.15 -8.55 3.96
C LEU A 88 1.88 -7.52 4.82
N ILE A 89 1.11 -6.68 5.50
CA ILE A 89 1.60 -5.75 6.52
C ILE A 89 1.45 -6.43 7.87
N ARG A 90 2.58 -6.78 8.50
CA ARG A 90 2.58 -7.49 9.79
C ARG A 90 1.97 -6.64 10.89
N THR A 91 1.23 -7.30 11.82
CA THR A 91 0.72 -6.67 13.03
C THR A 91 1.47 -7.20 14.25
N ASP A 92 1.64 -6.38 15.27
CA ASP A 92 2.25 -6.79 16.55
C ASP A 92 1.27 -7.60 17.43
N ARG A 93 0.01 -7.59 17.10
CA ARG A 93 -1.05 -8.25 17.85
C ARG A 93 -1.35 -9.60 17.21
N ILE A 94 -1.33 -10.62 17.91
CA ILE A 94 -2.09 -11.32 18.89
C ILE A 94 -2.17 -12.79 18.51
N ALA A 95 -1.75 -13.68 19.37
CA ALA A 95 -1.94 -15.13 19.23
C ALA A 95 -3.43 -15.55 19.17
N ALA A 96 -4.35 -14.71 19.65
CA ALA A 96 -5.79 -15.02 19.74
C ALA A 96 -6.60 -14.68 18.47
N ASP A 97 -6.05 -13.92 17.49
CA ASP A 97 -6.84 -13.37 16.38
C ASP A 97 -6.65 -14.18 15.08
N ARG A 98 -7.30 -15.34 15.00
CA ARG A 98 -7.32 -16.23 13.83
C ARG A 98 -7.55 -15.54 12.47
N PRO A 99 -8.42 -14.50 12.33
CA PRO A 99 -8.62 -13.83 11.06
C PRO A 99 -7.38 -13.15 10.50
N TYR A 100 -6.47 -12.68 11.35
CA TYR A 100 -5.27 -11.96 10.94
C TYR A 100 -4.10 -12.89 10.63
N PHE A 101 -4.15 -14.16 10.98
CA PHE A 101 -3.09 -15.11 10.70
C PHE A 101 -3.05 -15.49 9.22
N SER A 102 -1.94 -15.19 8.56
CA SER A 102 -1.66 -15.61 7.19
C SER A 102 -0.96 -16.97 7.17
N GLY A 103 -1.65 -18.01 6.69
CA GLY A 103 -1.06 -19.35 6.53
C GLY A 103 0.12 -19.36 5.55
N LYS A 104 0.08 -18.54 4.48
CA LYS A 104 1.16 -18.39 3.49
C LYS A 104 2.45 -17.83 4.12
N HIS A 105 2.33 -16.85 5.02
CA HIS A 105 3.47 -16.16 5.63
C HIS A 105 3.75 -16.57 7.07
N ARG A 106 2.87 -17.40 7.68
CA ARG A 106 2.96 -17.90 9.06
C ARG A 106 3.10 -16.78 10.10
N VAL A 107 2.48 -15.63 9.86
CA VAL A 107 2.47 -14.45 10.74
C VAL A 107 1.12 -13.76 10.70
N HIS A 108 0.82 -12.99 11.76
CA HIS A 108 -0.36 -12.12 11.79
C HIS A 108 -0.10 -10.85 10.96
N GLY A 109 -1.12 -10.39 10.27
CA GLY A 109 -1.01 -9.18 9.44
C GLY A 109 -2.30 -8.82 8.73
N MET A 110 -2.20 -7.81 7.90
CA MET A 110 -3.26 -7.30 7.02
C MET A 110 -2.83 -7.46 5.56
N ASN A 111 -3.70 -8.00 4.74
CA ASN A 111 -3.51 -8.07 3.29
C ASN A 111 -3.92 -6.74 2.65
N VAL A 112 -3.05 -6.18 1.84
CA VAL A 112 -3.28 -4.96 1.04
C VAL A 112 -2.91 -5.27 -0.39
N GLN A 113 -3.80 -4.96 -1.32
CA GLN A 113 -3.56 -5.09 -2.75
C GLN A 113 -2.86 -3.84 -3.28
N VAL A 114 -1.88 -4.01 -4.14
CA VAL A 114 -1.09 -2.93 -4.75
C VAL A 114 -1.10 -3.10 -6.26
N ILE A 115 -1.35 -2.00 -6.98
CA ILE A 115 -1.14 -1.92 -8.42
C ILE A 115 0.03 -0.98 -8.66
N ALA A 116 1.03 -1.47 -9.36
CA ALA A 116 2.23 -0.72 -9.73
C ALA A 116 2.39 -0.65 -11.25
N SER A 117 3.04 0.41 -11.71
CA SER A 117 3.46 0.61 -13.10
C SER A 117 4.70 -0.24 -13.44
N PRO A 118 5.06 -0.36 -14.73
CA PRO A 118 6.26 -1.08 -15.17
C PRO A 118 7.59 -0.53 -14.63
N ASP A 119 7.65 0.73 -14.25
CA ASP A 119 8.82 1.38 -13.63
C ASP A 119 8.86 1.23 -12.11
N GLY A 120 7.76 0.75 -11.50
CA GLY A 120 7.65 0.48 -10.07
C GLY A 120 6.99 1.59 -9.25
N ALA A 121 6.38 2.60 -9.88
CA ALA A 121 5.56 3.56 -9.16
C ALA A 121 4.26 2.89 -8.68
N ILE A 122 3.81 3.22 -7.47
CA ILE A 122 2.56 2.68 -6.91
C ILE A 122 1.40 3.54 -7.40
N LEU A 123 0.62 2.99 -8.31
CA LEU A 123 -0.54 3.68 -8.88
C LEU A 123 -1.75 3.63 -7.94
N TRP A 124 -1.90 2.54 -7.20
CA TRP A 124 -3.02 2.37 -6.29
C TRP A 124 -2.74 1.34 -5.20
N THR A 125 -3.35 1.57 -4.03
CA THR A 125 -3.40 0.59 -2.93
C THR A 125 -4.83 0.43 -2.44
N SER A 126 -5.22 -0.79 -2.11
CA SER A 126 -6.53 -1.08 -1.52
C SER A 126 -6.64 -0.59 -0.08
N GLY A 127 -7.82 -0.76 0.51
CA GLY A 127 -7.95 -0.91 1.94
C GLY A 127 -7.28 -2.20 2.43
N ALA A 128 -7.31 -2.43 3.73
CA ALA A 128 -6.72 -3.61 4.33
C ALA A 128 -7.78 -4.66 4.66
N LEU A 129 -7.47 -5.92 4.39
CA LEU A 129 -8.25 -7.09 4.80
C LEU A 129 -7.46 -7.95 5.78
N PRO A 130 -8.12 -8.80 6.60
CA PRO A 130 -7.43 -9.75 7.46
C PRO A 130 -6.42 -10.62 6.69
N GLY A 131 -5.27 -10.88 7.29
CA GLY A 131 -4.13 -11.56 6.64
C GLY A 131 -4.41 -12.98 6.14
N ARG A 132 -5.47 -13.65 6.63
CA ARG A 132 -5.92 -14.94 6.09
C ARG A 132 -6.56 -14.84 4.71
N THR A 133 -6.95 -13.63 4.27
CA THR A 133 -7.61 -13.42 2.99
C THR A 133 -6.62 -13.67 1.87
N HIS A 134 -6.92 -14.62 0.97
CA HIS A 134 -6.12 -14.90 -0.21
C HIS A 134 -6.13 -13.74 -1.20
N ASP A 135 -5.03 -13.55 -1.93
CA ASP A 135 -4.85 -12.41 -2.83
C ASP A 135 -5.97 -12.29 -3.88
N LEU A 136 -6.36 -13.41 -4.51
CA LEU A 136 -7.49 -13.41 -5.46
C LEU A 136 -8.82 -13.00 -4.79
N SER A 137 -9.08 -13.51 -3.59
CA SER A 137 -10.28 -13.15 -2.84
C SER A 137 -10.26 -11.67 -2.45
N ALA A 138 -9.11 -11.16 -2.04
CA ALA A 138 -8.93 -9.75 -1.73
C ALA A 138 -9.16 -8.86 -2.96
N ALA A 139 -8.62 -9.23 -4.12
CA ALA A 139 -8.85 -8.52 -5.39
C ALA A 139 -10.34 -8.50 -5.78
N ARG A 140 -11.07 -9.59 -5.55
CA ARG A 140 -12.53 -9.65 -5.78
C ARG A 140 -13.31 -8.76 -4.81
N ILE A 141 -13.01 -8.81 -3.53
CA ILE A 141 -13.66 -7.99 -2.48
C ILE A 141 -13.47 -6.50 -2.77
N TRP A 142 -12.29 -6.07 -3.20
CA TRP A 142 -12.00 -4.69 -3.55
C TRP A 142 -12.50 -4.30 -4.95
N GLY A 143 -13.13 -5.21 -5.69
CA GLY A 143 -13.62 -4.96 -7.04
C GLY A 143 -12.52 -4.75 -8.09
N VAL A 144 -11.28 -5.15 -7.78
CA VAL A 144 -10.11 -4.91 -8.66
C VAL A 144 -10.33 -5.54 -10.03
N LEU A 145 -10.77 -6.81 -10.08
CA LEU A 145 -10.94 -7.53 -11.33
C LEU A 145 -12.02 -6.89 -12.21
N ARG A 146 -13.10 -6.44 -11.60
CA ARG A 146 -14.20 -5.75 -12.32
C ARG A 146 -13.75 -4.42 -12.95
N GLU A 147 -12.89 -3.66 -12.26
CA GLU A 147 -12.38 -2.37 -12.76
C GLU A 147 -11.27 -2.56 -13.80
N LEU A 148 -10.52 -3.67 -13.76
CA LEU A 148 -9.46 -3.96 -14.71
C LEU A 148 -10.00 -4.36 -16.09
N GLU A 149 -11.14 -5.05 -16.15
CA GLU A 149 -11.71 -5.55 -17.39
C GLU A 149 -12.00 -4.43 -18.41
N PRO A 150 -12.73 -3.35 -18.07
CA PRO A 150 -12.97 -2.26 -19.01
C PRO A 150 -11.74 -1.37 -19.25
N ALA A 151 -10.72 -1.44 -18.40
CA ALA A 151 -9.50 -0.64 -18.56
C ALA A 151 -8.68 -1.08 -19.79
N GLY A 152 -8.79 -2.35 -20.22
CA GLY A 152 -8.12 -2.88 -21.40
C GLY A 152 -6.58 -2.92 -21.28
N ILE A 153 -6.05 -2.88 -20.07
CA ILE A 153 -4.60 -2.94 -19.79
C ILE A 153 -4.26 -4.34 -19.28
N ILE A 154 -3.21 -4.94 -19.83
CA ILE A 154 -2.69 -6.23 -19.34
C ILE A 154 -2.20 -6.08 -17.88
N VAL A 155 -2.52 -7.05 -17.04
CA VAL A 155 -2.11 -7.05 -15.64
C VAL A 155 -1.34 -8.32 -15.32
N LEU A 156 -0.11 -8.16 -14.89
CA LEU A 156 0.73 -9.27 -14.47
C LEU A 156 0.57 -9.50 -12.97
N ALA A 157 0.19 -10.72 -12.59
CA ALA A 157 0.01 -11.09 -11.19
C ALA A 157 0.73 -12.41 -10.85
N ASP A 158 0.92 -12.69 -9.57
CA ASP A 158 1.55 -13.92 -9.12
C ASP A 158 0.59 -15.12 -9.19
N LYS A 159 1.08 -16.31 -8.79
CA LYS A 159 0.26 -17.54 -8.75
C LYS A 159 -0.92 -17.47 -7.80
N GLY A 160 -0.93 -16.52 -6.85
CA GLY A 160 -2.04 -16.28 -5.92
C GLY A 160 -3.30 -15.76 -6.59
N TYR A 161 -3.19 -15.26 -7.83
CA TYR A 161 -4.31 -14.72 -8.62
C TYR A 161 -4.81 -15.68 -9.70
N GLN A 162 -4.40 -16.94 -9.69
CA GLN A 162 -4.90 -17.89 -10.67
C GLN A 162 -6.42 -18.04 -10.57
N GLY A 163 -7.09 -18.02 -11.73
CA GLY A 163 -8.55 -17.97 -11.83
C GLY A 163 -9.14 -16.56 -11.71
N ALA A 164 -8.29 -15.52 -11.81
CA ALA A 164 -8.77 -14.14 -11.89
C ALA A 164 -9.55 -13.88 -13.20
N GLY A 165 -9.08 -14.44 -14.31
CA GLY A 165 -9.67 -14.20 -15.62
C GLY A 165 -9.38 -12.79 -16.19
N GLY A 166 -10.04 -12.46 -17.29
CA GLY A 166 -9.92 -11.15 -17.93
C GLY A 166 -8.48 -10.79 -18.31
N PRO A 167 -8.06 -9.54 -18.10
CA PRO A 167 -6.72 -9.08 -18.49
C PRO A 167 -5.59 -9.55 -17.55
N VAL A 168 -5.90 -10.36 -16.53
CA VAL A 168 -4.91 -10.79 -15.52
C VAL A 168 -4.15 -12.01 -15.99
N ILE A 169 -2.86 -11.86 -16.25
CA ILE A 169 -1.95 -12.92 -16.65
C ILE A 169 -1.16 -13.40 -15.44
N THR A 170 -1.22 -14.71 -15.20
CA THR A 170 -0.49 -15.38 -14.12
C THR A 170 0.48 -16.44 -14.68
N PRO A 171 1.56 -16.78 -13.96
CA PRO A 171 2.51 -17.79 -14.44
C PRO A 171 1.89 -19.19 -14.45
N TYR A 172 2.34 -20.02 -15.42
CA TYR A 172 1.95 -21.42 -15.51
C TYR A 172 2.27 -22.19 -14.24
N LYS A 173 1.33 -23.04 -13.78
CA LYS A 173 1.48 -23.98 -12.66
C LYS A 173 1.99 -25.34 -13.16
N GLY A 174 2.44 -26.17 -12.24
CA GLY A 174 2.88 -27.54 -12.44
C GLY A 174 4.37 -27.71 -12.17
N ARG A 175 4.81 -28.98 -11.98
CA ARG A 175 6.21 -29.35 -11.77
C ARG A 175 6.93 -29.55 -13.11
N ASP A 176 6.34 -30.34 -13.99
CA ASP A 176 6.97 -30.77 -15.28
C ASP A 176 6.45 -29.89 -16.43
N LYS A 177 6.84 -28.63 -16.43
CA LYS A 177 6.46 -27.69 -17.48
C LYS A 177 7.37 -27.84 -18.71
N PRO A 178 6.81 -27.76 -19.94
CA PRO A 178 7.58 -27.61 -21.15
C PRO A 178 8.57 -26.44 -21.09
N ALA A 179 9.64 -26.50 -21.90
CA ALA A 179 10.64 -25.43 -21.94
C ALA A 179 10.03 -24.06 -22.28
N SER A 180 9.05 -24.02 -23.18
CA SER A 180 8.30 -22.80 -23.54
C SER A 180 7.60 -22.18 -22.35
N GLN A 181 6.89 -22.96 -21.53
CA GLN A 181 6.22 -22.46 -20.33
C GLN A 181 7.22 -22.02 -19.25
N LYS A 182 8.36 -22.73 -19.11
CA LYS A 182 9.44 -22.29 -18.21
C LYS A 182 10.01 -20.94 -18.65
N GLN A 183 10.22 -20.75 -19.95
CA GLN A 183 10.70 -19.48 -20.51
C GLN A 183 9.67 -18.35 -20.31
N ALA A 184 8.39 -18.62 -20.62
CA ALA A 184 7.31 -17.66 -20.39
C ALA A 184 7.24 -17.22 -18.91
N ASN A 185 7.36 -18.17 -17.97
CA ASN A 185 7.38 -17.86 -16.54
C ASN A 185 8.60 -17.00 -16.13
N ARG A 186 9.77 -17.21 -16.76
CA ARG A 186 10.96 -16.36 -16.52
C ARG A 186 10.72 -14.93 -17.02
N SER A 187 10.16 -14.77 -18.21
CA SER A 187 9.82 -13.46 -18.77
C SER A 187 8.78 -12.75 -17.91
N HIS A 188 7.72 -13.45 -17.51
CA HIS A 188 6.69 -12.95 -16.61
C HIS A 188 7.28 -12.47 -15.26
N ALA A 189 8.15 -13.28 -14.64
CA ALA A 189 8.81 -12.89 -13.40
C ALA A 189 9.69 -11.65 -13.56
N ARG A 190 10.41 -11.53 -14.69
CA ARG A 190 11.24 -10.36 -15.00
C ARG A 190 10.40 -9.07 -15.09
N LEU A 191 9.27 -9.13 -15.78
CA LEU A 191 8.36 -7.99 -15.94
C LEU A 191 7.68 -7.58 -14.61
N ARG A 192 7.50 -8.53 -13.68
CA ARG A 192 6.90 -8.23 -12.35
C ARG A 192 7.88 -7.65 -11.32
N ARG A 193 9.19 -7.77 -11.53
CA ARG A 193 10.20 -7.29 -10.57
C ARG A 193 10.01 -5.84 -10.11
N PRO A 194 9.67 -4.87 -10.97
CA PRO A 194 9.43 -3.50 -10.53
C PRO A 194 8.31 -3.38 -9.49
N GLY A 195 7.19 -4.10 -9.67
CA GLY A 195 6.10 -4.14 -8.71
C GLY A 195 6.48 -4.79 -7.38
N GLU A 196 7.29 -5.86 -7.41
CA GLU A 196 7.84 -6.49 -6.20
C GLU A 196 8.76 -5.52 -5.45
N ARG A 197 9.57 -4.74 -6.19
CA ARG A 197 10.41 -3.67 -5.63
C ARG A 197 9.57 -2.58 -4.99
N ALA A 198 8.49 -2.13 -5.64
CA ALA A 198 7.57 -1.14 -5.09
C ALA A 198 7.00 -1.58 -3.74
N ASN A 199 6.57 -2.85 -3.61
CA ASN A 199 6.12 -3.43 -2.35
C ASN A 199 7.22 -3.51 -1.29
N ALA A 200 8.45 -3.80 -1.69
CA ALA A 200 9.59 -3.79 -0.77
C ALA A 200 9.90 -2.37 -0.28
N GLN A 201 9.85 -1.38 -1.15
CA GLN A 201 10.04 0.03 -0.82
C GLN A 201 8.97 0.54 0.16
N LEU A 202 7.68 0.17 0.01
CA LEU A 202 6.65 0.46 1.02
C LEU A 202 7.09 0.04 2.42
N LYS A 203 7.70 -1.14 2.55
CA LYS A 203 8.17 -1.67 3.83
C LYS A 203 9.48 -1.05 4.33
N THR A 204 10.13 -0.17 3.57
CA THR A 204 11.23 0.66 4.11
C THR A 204 10.71 1.69 5.12
N TRP A 205 9.45 2.07 5.00
CA TRP A 205 8.76 2.86 6.01
C TRP A 205 8.48 1.99 7.22
N ARG A 206 9.19 2.21 8.32
CA ARG A 206 9.23 1.30 9.46
C ARG A 206 7.87 1.04 10.09
N ILE A 207 6.95 2.02 10.01
CA ILE A 207 5.56 1.84 10.50
C ILE A 207 4.84 0.67 9.81
N LEU A 208 5.18 0.35 8.54
CA LEU A 208 4.59 -0.77 7.79
C LEU A 208 5.32 -2.10 7.98
N ARG A 209 6.49 -2.12 8.63
CA ARG A 209 7.17 -3.40 8.93
C ARG A 209 6.43 -4.20 9.97
N LYS A 210 5.90 -3.51 10.99
CA LYS A 210 5.16 -4.11 12.09
C LYS A 210 4.21 -3.07 12.69
N LEU A 211 2.92 -3.21 12.43
CA LEU A 211 1.91 -2.29 12.92
C LEU A 211 1.68 -2.46 14.42
N ARG A 212 1.80 -1.38 15.16
CA ARG A 212 1.50 -1.26 16.58
C ARG A 212 0.20 -0.48 16.83
N CYS A 213 -0.55 -0.20 15.78
CA CYS A 213 -1.81 0.52 15.84
C CYS A 213 -2.99 -0.36 15.45
N CYS A 214 -4.21 0.19 15.51
CA CYS A 214 -5.42 -0.51 15.10
C CYS A 214 -5.31 -1.01 13.63
N PRO A 215 -5.54 -2.30 13.36
CA PRO A 215 -5.46 -2.86 12.01
C PRO A 215 -6.32 -2.14 10.97
N ARG A 216 -7.45 -1.54 11.37
CA ARG A 216 -8.32 -0.75 10.49
C ARG A 216 -7.62 0.45 9.84
N LYS A 217 -6.55 0.97 10.46
CA LYS A 217 -5.78 2.11 9.94
C LYS A 217 -4.76 1.71 8.87
N THR A 218 -4.47 0.43 8.70
CA THR A 218 -3.47 -0.08 7.76
C THR A 218 -3.68 0.44 6.35
N GLY A 219 -4.92 0.41 5.84
CA GLY A 219 -5.22 0.91 4.49
C GLY A 219 -4.91 2.40 4.32
N HIS A 220 -5.22 3.23 5.31
CA HIS A 220 -4.90 4.66 5.28
C HIS A 220 -3.39 4.92 5.34
N LEU A 221 -2.66 4.16 6.17
CA LEU A 221 -1.21 4.24 6.23
C LEU A 221 -0.56 3.85 4.90
N CYS A 222 -0.99 2.73 4.28
CA CYS A 222 -0.46 2.31 2.99
C CYS A 222 -0.71 3.37 1.89
N LYS A 223 -1.92 3.94 1.82
CA LYS A 223 -2.26 5.00 0.88
C LYS A 223 -1.43 6.26 1.08
N ALA A 224 -1.28 6.69 2.34
CA ALA A 224 -0.47 7.86 2.67
C ALA A 224 1.00 7.66 2.32
N ILE A 225 1.55 6.48 2.61
CA ILE A 225 2.95 6.14 2.34
C ILE A 225 3.19 5.96 0.84
N ALA A 226 2.28 5.32 0.09
CA ALA A 226 2.41 5.20 -1.36
C ALA A 226 2.51 6.58 -2.04
N LEU A 227 1.69 7.54 -1.60
CA LEU A 227 1.76 8.91 -2.10
C LEU A 227 3.12 9.55 -1.80
N LEU A 228 3.64 9.41 -0.57
CA LEU A 228 4.93 9.98 -0.18
C LEU A 228 6.09 9.30 -0.92
N GLN A 229 6.03 7.98 -1.09
CA GLN A 229 7.04 7.20 -1.80
C GLN A 229 7.13 7.61 -3.28
N ASN A 230 6.00 7.77 -3.96
CA ASN A 230 5.99 8.24 -5.34
C ASN A 230 6.60 9.65 -5.46
N TYR A 231 6.40 10.51 -4.45
CA TYR A 231 7.06 11.82 -4.38
C TYR A 231 8.58 11.70 -4.25
N GLU A 232 9.09 10.78 -3.41
CA GLU A 232 10.53 10.53 -3.27
C GLU A 232 11.15 10.05 -4.59
N VAL A 233 10.48 9.09 -5.27
CA VAL A 233 10.96 8.52 -6.55
C VAL A 233 10.96 9.57 -7.68
N ALA A 234 9.99 10.47 -7.70
CA ALA A 234 9.92 11.51 -8.74
C ALA A 234 10.97 12.63 -8.59
N GLN A 235 11.68 12.71 -7.47
CA GLN A 235 12.69 13.75 -7.19
C GLN A 235 14.13 13.22 -7.18
N GLY A 236 14.34 11.90 -7.26
CA GLY A 236 15.66 11.26 -7.29
C GLY A 236 15.98 10.68 -8.65
#